data_1d1772b7d1312a472c01b4bd283c4c36
#
_entry.id   1d1772b7d1312a472c01b4bd283c4c36
#
_cell.length_a   1.000
_cell.length_b   1.000
_cell.length_c   1.000
_cell.angle_alpha   90.00
_cell.angle_beta   90.00
_cell.angle_gamma   90.00
#
_symmetry.space_group_name_H-M   'P 1'
#
loop_
_entity.id
_entity.type
_entity.pdbx_description
1 polymer ?
#
loop_
_entity_poly.entity_id
_entity_poly.type
_entity_poly.pdbx_seq_one_letter_code
_entity_poly.pdbx_strand_id
1 'polypeptide(L)'
;MSDSPLAAETVSVVFAANDYYTPYLSTLLASILYNYDNSRPLEFIVLARDFTPANEERLIDQAEEAGATLAFIDVGKAMAPYEKKLHTWAHFKIETYFRLLLPQLLPYHHKVLYLDSDMVCLADISELYDTDVEGYLIAACKDPDTTGIYQGVEVDLGQPNKRHYMDEVLKIENPFEYFQAGTILFNLDEWRRSLDVEEVFAFAQAEKWQLLDQDVLNYFCQGRVRFVDMAWNVMFDNGGFRISDIISHTTPELYDAYLSAREAPKIVHYAGPFKPWMDPNCDFGHIFWHYARMTAFYELMILRELRESEERTNRRIDEVDAYIHAVDAELLRYEHRPASLMLKEFCYQKLLMPVANALFKSDASHDKAERLYRKIHPKKNTNDA
;
A
#
# COMPACT_ATOMS: atom_id res chain seq x y z
N MET A 1 7.00 50.28 17.12
CA MET A 1 6.15 49.20 16.63
C MET A 1 6.97 47.96 16.86
N SER A 2 6.64 47.15 17.86
CA SER A 2 7.33 45.90 18.14
C SER A 2 6.83 44.87 17.11
N ASP A 3 7.72 44.42 16.21
CA ASP A 3 7.49 43.24 15.42
C ASP A 3 7.30 42.08 16.41
N SER A 4 6.06 41.73 16.70
CA SER A 4 5.74 40.43 17.30
C SER A 4 6.19 39.38 16.26
N PRO A 5 7.04 38.40 16.62
CA PRO A 5 7.36 37.33 15.68
C PRO A 5 6.04 36.71 15.22
N LEU A 6 5.82 36.67 13.90
CA LEU A 6 4.71 35.91 13.32
C LEU A 6 4.72 34.54 14.00
N ALA A 7 3.58 34.14 14.56
CA ALA A 7 3.47 32.81 15.13
C ALA A 7 3.90 31.80 14.04
N ALA A 8 4.81 30.89 14.40
CA ALA A 8 5.30 29.90 13.45
C ALA A 8 4.11 29.11 12.87
N GLU A 9 4.09 28.95 11.55
CA GLU A 9 3.02 28.21 10.86
C GLU A 9 2.96 26.76 11.38
N THR A 10 1.77 26.29 11.72
CA THR A 10 1.55 24.91 12.18
C THR A 10 1.80 23.94 11.02
N VAL A 11 2.54 22.87 11.28
CA VAL A 11 2.71 21.76 10.35
C VAL A 11 1.50 20.83 10.48
N SER A 12 0.60 20.83 9.48
CA SER A 12 -0.65 20.06 9.50
C SER A 12 -0.51 18.82 8.63
N VAL A 13 -0.57 17.64 9.26
CA VAL A 13 -0.46 16.33 8.58
C VAL A 13 -1.79 15.60 8.68
N VAL A 14 -2.29 15.14 7.53
CA VAL A 14 -3.61 14.50 7.40
C VAL A 14 -3.46 13.05 7.01
N PHE A 15 -4.28 12.19 7.59
CA PHE A 15 -4.36 10.77 7.30
C PHE A 15 -5.80 10.37 7.00
N ALA A 16 -6.00 9.30 6.22
CA ALA A 16 -7.28 8.62 6.10
C ALA A 16 -7.13 7.20 6.65
N ALA A 17 -7.96 6.83 7.61
CA ALA A 17 -7.87 5.52 8.25
C ALA A 17 -9.24 5.08 8.79
N ASN A 18 -9.36 3.76 9.04
CA ASN A 18 -10.43 3.16 9.82
C ASN A 18 -9.85 2.52 11.10
N ASP A 19 -10.72 2.05 11.98
CA ASP A 19 -10.33 1.49 13.28
C ASP A 19 -9.35 0.31 13.18
N TYR A 20 -9.44 -0.50 12.12
CA TYR A 20 -8.50 -1.61 11.90
C TYR A 20 -7.05 -1.12 11.69
N TYR A 21 -6.88 0.05 11.04
CA TYR A 21 -5.57 0.63 10.74
C TYR A 21 -4.94 1.38 11.92
N THR A 22 -5.63 1.54 13.05
CA THR A 22 -5.14 2.26 14.24
C THR A 22 -3.70 1.89 14.65
N PRO A 23 -3.31 0.60 14.75
CA PRO A 23 -1.95 0.24 15.15
C PRO A 23 -0.87 0.71 14.16
N TYR A 24 -1.19 0.70 12.88
CA TYR A 24 -0.27 1.07 11.81
C TYR A 24 -0.14 2.58 11.69
N LEU A 25 -1.27 3.30 11.81
CA LEU A 25 -1.27 4.75 11.93
C LEU A 25 -0.49 5.21 13.17
N SER A 26 -0.68 4.55 14.33
CA SER A 26 0.11 4.82 15.55
C SER A 26 1.61 4.67 15.31
N THR A 27 2.02 3.68 14.50
CA THR A 27 3.42 3.48 14.12
C THR A 27 3.96 4.63 13.26
N LEU A 28 3.16 5.11 12.30
CA LEU A 28 3.50 6.27 11.49
C LEU A 28 3.62 7.52 12.36
N LEU A 29 2.64 7.77 13.24
CA LEU A 29 2.71 8.91 14.20
C LEU A 29 3.97 8.84 15.05
N ALA A 30 4.31 7.67 15.61
CA ALA A 30 5.52 7.48 16.39
C ALA A 30 6.78 7.83 15.58
N SER A 31 6.82 7.45 14.30
CA SER A 31 7.96 7.77 13.44
C SER A 31 8.08 9.25 13.11
N ILE A 32 6.95 9.93 12.88
CA ILE A 32 6.95 11.40 12.66
C ILE A 32 7.40 12.10 13.93
N LEU A 33 6.77 11.80 15.07
CA LEU A 33 7.08 12.42 16.36
C LEU A 33 8.53 12.22 16.78
N TYR A 34 9.12 11.05 16.50
CA TYR A 34 10.50 10.75 16.82
C TYR A 34 11.51 11.59 16.02
N ASN A 35 11.21 11.89 14.76
CA ASN A 35 12.09 12.59 13.84
C ASN A 35 11.77 14.09 13.68
N TYR A 36 10.72 14.58 14.33
CA TYR A 36 10.33 15.98 14.29
C TYR A 36 11.17 16.84 15.24
N ASP A 37 11.68 17.97 14.79
CA ASP A 37 12.57 18.84 15.57
C ASP A 37 11.86 19.71 16.63
N ASN A 38 10.50 19.70 16.65
CA ASN A 38 9.64 20.50 17.53
C ASN A 38 9.83 22.03 17.39
N SER A 39 10.35 22.49 16.26
CA SER A 39 10.56 23.93 16.01
C SER A 39 9.26 24.71 15.85
N ARG A 40 8.18 24.03 15.48
CA ARG A 40 6.85 24.60 15.22
C ARG A 40 5.74 23.71 15.81
N PRO A 41 4.52 24.24 16.02
CA PRO A 41 3.39 23.39 16.35
C PRO A 41 3.14 22.32 15.28
N LEU A 42 2.87 21.08 15.72
CA LEU A 42 2.53 19.95 14.88
C LEU A 42 1.09 19.51 15.16
N GLU A 43 0.30 19.40 14.12
CA GLU A 43 -1.10 19.00 14.16
C GLU A 43 -1.32 17.77 13.29
N PHE A 44 -1.97 16.76 13.83
CA PHE A 44 -2.45 15.59 13.11
C PHE A 44 -3.96 15.63 12.94
N ILE A 45 -4.44 15.30 11.76
CA ILE A 45 -5.87 15.24 11.42
C ILE A 45 -6.16 13.86 10.82
N VAL A 46 -7.05 13.11 11.44
CA VAL A 46 -7.47 11.80 10.94
C VAL A 46 -8.85 11.92 10.31
N LEU A 47 -8.94 11.73 8.99
CA LEU A 47 -10.18 11.56 8.28
C LEU A 47 -10.71 10.17 8.60
N ALA A 48 -11.73 10.09 9.42
CA ALA A 48 -12.15 8.87 10.08
C ALA A 48 -13.57 8.48 9.70
N ARG A 49 -13.79 7.18 9.77
CA ARG A 49 -15.11 6.57 9.79
C ARG A 49 -15.04 5.33 10.70
N ASP A 50 -15.99 5.23 11.61
CA ASP A 50 -16.17 4.04 12.45
C ASP A 50 -14.99 3.75 13.40
N PHE A 51 -14.26 4.77 13.89
CA PHE A 51 -13.29 4.59 14.96
C PHE A 51 -13.96 4.30 16.30
N THR A 52 -13.33 3.45 17.09
CA THR A 52 -13.74 3.24 18.47
C THR A 52 -13.21 4.36 19.38
N PRO A 53 -14.01 4.87 20.35
CA PRO A 53 -13.53 5.94 21.24
C PRO A 53 -12.23 5.61 21.97
N ALA A 54 -12.03 4.33 22.33
CA ALA A 54 -10.82 3.88 22.99
C ALA A 54 -9.56 3.98 22.10
N ASN A 55 -9.71 3.78 20.79
CA ASN A 55 -8.60 3.93 19.85
C ASN A 55 -8.37 5.40 19.49
N GLU A 56 -9.42 6.21 19.41
CA GLU A 56 -9.27 7.67 19.29
C GLU A 56 -8.49 8.25 20.46
N GLU A 57 -8.90 7.95 21.70
CA GLU A 57 -8.23 8.41 22.92
C GLU A 57 -6.74 8.04 22.92
N ARG A 58 -6.40 6.79 22.60
CA ARG A 58 -4.99 6.35 22.57
C ARG A 58 -4.12 7.07 21.54
N LEU A 59 -4.68 7.41 20.37
CA LEU A 59 -3.94 8.16 19.35
C LEU A 59 -3.79 9.64 19.75
N ILE A 60 -4.81 10.22 20.39
CA ILE A 60 -4.76 11.57 20.92
C ILE A 60 -3.70 11.64 22.03
N ASP A 61 -3.74 10.74 23.01
CA ASP A 61 -2.76 10.67 24.10
C ASP A 61 -1.34 10.56 23.54
N GLN A 62 -1.12 9.67 22.55
CA GLN A 62 0.20 9.52 21.92
C GLN A 62 0.73 10.83 21.30
N ALA A 63 -0.13 11.61 20.65
CA ALA A 63 0.25 12.88 20.06
C ALA A 63 0.51 13.96 21.14
N GLU A 64 -0.37 14.08 22.13
CA GLU A 64 -0.30 15.07 23.20
C GLU A 64 0.91 14.84 24.12
N GLU A 65 1.26 13.58 24.44
CA GLU A 65 2.45 13.24 25.22
C GLU A 65 3.75 13.71 24.53
N ALA A 66 3.74 13.81 23.20
CA ALA A 66 4.87 14.32 22.42
C ALA A 66 4.76 15.82 22.06
N GLY A 67 3.76 16.53 22.59
CA GLY A 67 3.55 17.96 22.36
C GLY A 67 2.90 18.33 21.03
N ALA A 68 2.35 17.36 20.30
CA ALA A 68 1.52 17.57 19.11
C ALA A 68 0.04 17.52 19.45
N THR A 69 -0.82 17.97 18.52
CA THR A 69 -2.28 17.80 18.63
C THR A 69 -2.78 16.76 17.64
N LEU A 70 -3.88 16.07 17.97
CA LEU A 70 -4.56 15.16 17.05
C LEU A 70 -6.07 15.36 17.12
N ALA A 71 -6.70 15.50 15.96
CA ALA A 71 -8.15 15.63 15.83
C ALA A 71 -8.70 14.60 14.83
N PHE A 72 -9.88 14.08 15.12
CA PHE A 72 -10.64 13.22 14.20
C PHE A 72 -11.72 14.04 13.50
N ILE A 73 -11.86 13.83 12.19
CA ILE A 73 -12.95 14.38 11.39
C ILE A 73 -13.80 13.22 10.87
N ASP A 74 -15.04 13.12 11.34
CA ASP A 74 -16.01 12.17 10.77
C ASP A 74 -16.39 12.59 9.35
N VAL A 75 -15.99 11.79 8.37
CA VAL A 75 -16.27 12.03 6.96
C VAL A 75 -17.58 11.42 6.48
N GLY A 76 -18.31 10.69 7.32
CA GLY A 76 -19.50 9.93 6.92
C GLY A 76 -20.55 10.78 6.21
N LYS A 77 -20.86 11.97 6.74
CA LYS A 77 -21.84 12.88 6.12
C LYS A 77 -21.33 13.47 4.80
N ALA A 78 -20.06 13.83 4.73
CA ALA A 78 -19.46 14.42 3.53
C ALA A 78 -19.33 13.38 2.39
N MET A 79 -19.05 12.12 2.73
CA MET A 79 -18.93 11.01 1.76
C MET A 79 -20.28 10.45 1.30
N ALA A 80 -21.34 10.55 2.11
CA ALA A 80 -22.63 9.91 1.85
C ALA A 80 -23.24 10.19 0.45
N PRO A 81 -23.10 11.39 -0.16
CA PRO A 81 -23.59 11.66 -1.51
C PRO A 81 -22.86 10.84 -2.60
N TYR A 82 -21.59 10.49 -2.37
CA TYR A 82 -20.70 9.95 -3.39
C TYR A 82 -20.48 8.44 -3.29
N GLU A 83 -20.41 7.87 -2.09
CA GLU A 83 -19.90 6.52 -1.82
C GLU A 83 -20.57 5.40 -2.61
N LYS A 84 -21.89 5.49 -2.83
CA LYS A 84 -22.66 4.40 -3.51
C LYS A 84 -22.25 4.14 -4.95
N LYS A 85 -21.62 5.11 -5.60
CA LYS A 85 -21.20 5.03 -7.01
C LYS A 85 -19.69 4.90 -7.17
N LEU A 86 -18.93 5.06 -6.07
CA LEU A 86 -17.50 4.88 -6.09
C LEU A 86 -17.15 3.40 -6.18
N HIS A 87 -16.17 3.09 -6.99
CA HIS A 87 -15.66 1.74 -7.15
C HIS A 87 -14.49 1.48 -6.20
N THR A 88 -14.46 0.31 -5.58
CA THR A 88 -13.30 -0.20 -4.83
C THR A 88 -13.03 -1.63 -5.26
N TRP A 89 -11.77 -2.06 -5.25
CA TRP A 89 -11.38 -3.40 -5.64
C TRP A 89 -10.10 -3.84 -4.91
N ALA A 90 -9.84 -5.13 -4.87
CA ALA A 90 -8.69 -5.73 -4.18
C ALA A 90 -8.58 -5.30 -2.70
N HIS A 91 -7.44 -4.74 -2.30
CA HIS A 91 -7.16 -4.27 -0.94
C HIS A 91 -7.59 -2.82 -0.69
N PHE A 92 -8.00 -2.10 -1.73
CA PHE A 92 -8.43 -0.71 -1.60
C PHE A 92 -9.78 -0.58 -0.92
N LYS A 93 -9.91 0.41 -0.06
CA LYS A 93 -11.11 0.72 0.71
C LYS A 93 -11.63 2.10 0.34
N ILE A 94 -12.82 2.43 0.78
CA ILE A 94 -13.47 3.72 0.50
C ILE A 94 -12.67 4.90 1.08
N GLU A 95 -11.87 4.67 2.11
CA GLU A 95 -11.03 5.66 2.78
C GLU A 95 -10.03 6.32 1.84
N THR A 96 -9.63 5.65 0.75
CA THR A 96 -8.73 6.22 -0.25
C THR A 96 -9.30 7.50 -0.90
N TYR A 97 -10.63 7.59 -1.02
CA TYR A 97 -11.29 8.77 -1.59
C TYR A 97 -11.47 9.94 -0.62
N PHE A 98 -11.22 9.74 0.69
CA PHE A 98 -11.44 10.81 1.67
C PHE A 98 -10.58 12.04 1.41
N ARG A 99 -9.36 11.84 0.86
CA ARG A 99 -8.45 12.93 0.50
C ARG A 99 -9.03 13.89 -0.54
N LEU A 100 -9.99 13.46 -1.37
CA LEU A 100 -10.66 14.32 -2.33
C LEU A 100 -11.59 15.36 -1.67
N LEU A 101 -11.98 15.13 -0.41
CA LEU A 101 -12.80 16.05 0.39
C LEU A 101 -11.99 17.08 1.17
N LEU A 102 -10.66 17.01 1.17
CA LEU A 102 -9.80 17.91 1.96
C LEU A 102 -10.14 19.40 1.80
N PRO A 103 -10.41 19.91 0.58
CA PRO A 103 -10.75 21.33 0.42
C PRO A 103 -12.04 21.77 1.14
N GLN A 104 -13.00 20.86 1.30
CA GLN A 104 -14.27 21.09 2.01
C GLN A 104 -14.14 20.88 3.51
N LEU A 105 -13.40 19.82 3.91
CA LEU A 105 -13.28 19.43 5.32
C LEU A 105 -12.37 20.38 6.11
N LEU A 106 -11.40 21.00 5.44
CA LEU A 106 -10.39 21.86 6.04
C LEU A 106 -10.45 23.29 5.49
N PRO A 107 -11.58 24.02 5.67
CA PRO A 107 -11.83 25.31 5.00
C PRO A 107 -10.87 26.43 5.45
N TYR A 108 -10.22 26.27 6.60
CA TYR A 108 -9.31 27.28 7.17
C TYR A 108 -7.83 26.96 6.99
N HIS A 109 -7.49 25.76 6.47
CA HIS A 109 -6.11 25.39 6.16
C HIS A 109 -5.75 25.89 4.75
N HIS A 110 -4.59 26.49 4.60
CA HIS A 110 -4.04 26.93 3.31
C HIS A 110 -3.38 25.78 2.55
N LYS A 111 -2.61 24.96 3.28
CA LYS A 111 -1.98 23.74 2.79
C LYS A 111 -2.00 22.66 3.86
N VAL A 112 -1.96 21.41 3.47
CA VAL A 112 -1.83 20.25 4.36
C VAL A 112 -1.01 19.15 3.69
N LEU A 113 -0.25 18.43 4.49
CA LEU A 113 0.46 17.25 4.03
C LEU A 113 -0.40 16.00 4.28
N TYR A 114 -0.78 15.30 3.23
CA TYR A 114 -1.48 14.03 3.31
C TYR A 114 -0.49 12.87 3.22
N LEU A 115 -0.63 11.89 4.12
CA LEU A 115 0.13 10.65 4.13
C LEU A 115 -0.80 9.45 4.24
N ASP A 116 -0.51 8.39 3.46
CA ASP A 116 -1.14 7.09 3.67
C ASP A 116 -0.69 6.48 5.01
N SER A 117 -1.58 5.71 5.65
CA SER A 117 -1.36 5.20 7.01
C SER A 117 -0.40 3.99 7.09
N ASP A 118 0.10 3.50 5.96
CA ASP A 118 1.04 2.39 5.83
C ASP A 118 2.48 2.85 5.51
N MET A 119 2.92 3.87 6.21
CA MET A 119 4.24 4.49 6.04
C MET A 119 5.02 4.56 7.35
N VAL A 120 6.32 4.85 7.24
CA VAL A 120 7.17 5.35 8.33
C VAL A 120 7.98 6.54 7.84
N CYS A 121 8.08 7.58 8.66
CA CYS A 121 8.84 8.79 8.40
C CYS A 121 10.21 8.72 9.10
N LEU A 122 11.29 9.04 8.36
CA LEU A 122 12.68 8.92 8.81
C LEU A 122 13.41 10.26 8.85
N ALA A 123 12.72 11.34 8.51
CA ALA A 123 13.27 12.70 8.48
C ALA A 123 12.27 13.66 9.12
N ASP A 124 12.69 14.90 9.32
CA ASP A 124 11.78 15.95 9.78
C ASP A 124 10.74 16.26 8.69
N ILE A 125 9.47 16.02 9.03
CA ILE A 125 8.37 16.17 8.08
C ILE A 125 8.12 17.64 7.68
N SER A 126 8.63 18.59 8.47
CA SER A 126 8.54 20.01 8.16
C SER A 126 9.31 20.38 6.89
N GLU A 127 10.38 19.64 6.57
CA GLU A 127 11.14 19.85 5.31
C GLU A 127 10.26 19.65 4.08
N LEU A 128 9.38 18.63 4.10
CA LEU A 128 8.43 18.39 3.00
C LEU A 128 7.30 19.42 3.03
N TYR A 129 6.79 19.72 4.22
CA TYR A 129 5.71 20.72 4.41
C TYR A 129 6.10 22.10 3.90
N ASP A 130 7.40 22.47 3.98
CA ASP A 130 7.92 23.77 3.53
C ASP A 130 8.17 23.83 2.02
N THR A 131 7.88 22.78 1.28
CA THR A 131 7.91 22.85 -0.19
C THR A 131 7.02 23.97 -0.68
N ASP A 132 7.58 24.85 -1.53
CA ASP A 132 6.83 25.90 -2.19
C ASP A 132 5.87 25.31 -3.23
N VAL A 133 4.58 25.52 -2.99
CA VAL A 133 3.48 25.09 -3.87
C VAL A 133 2.73 26.25 -4.51
N GLU A 134 3.30 27.46 -4.51
CA GLU A 134 2.68 28.61 -5.19
C GLU A 134 2.50 28.30 -6.69
N GLY A 135 1.29 28.46 -7.20
CA GLY A 135 0.91 28.16 -8.59
C GLY A 135 0.70 26.66 -8.90
N TYR A 136 0.97 25.76 -7.96
CA TYR A 136 0.72 24.33 -8.07
C TYR A 136 -0.49 23.89 -7.24
N LEU A 137 -1.19 22.84 -7.67
CA LEU A 137 -2.25 22.22 -6.88
C LEU A 137 -1.70 21.37 -5.75
N ILE A 138 -0.58 20.68 -6.02
CA ILE A 138 0.05 19.74 -5.10
C ILE A 138 1.56 19.73 -5.26
N ALA A 139 2.26 19.20 -4.24
CA ALA A 139 3.58 18.62 -4.41
C ALA A 139 3.54 17.12 -4.12
N ALA A 140 4.20 16.31 -4.95
CA ALA A 140 4.20 14.85 -4.86
C ALA A 140 5.44 14.22 -5.51
N CYS A 141 5.70 12.94 -5.23
CA CYS A 141 6.74 12.15 -5.88
C CYS A 141 6.19 11.49 -7.16
N LYS A 142 7.03 11.37 -8.20
CA LYS A 142 6.69 10.57 -9.38
C LYS A 142 6.47 9.11 -9.00
N ASP A 143 5.64 8.42 -9.77
CA ASP A 143 5.33 7.00 -9.58
C ASP A 143 6.15 6.13 -10.54
N PRO A 144 7.22 5.46 -10.08
CA PRO A 144 8.03 4.61 -10.93
C PRO A 144 7.33 3.31 -11.33
N ASP A 145 6.38 2.79 -10.51
CA ASP A 145 5.60 1.60 -10.84
C ASP A 145 4.73 1.84 -12.07
N THR A 146 3.91 2.90 -12.01
CA THR A 146 3.00 3.23 -13.10
C THR A 146 3.77 3.54 -14.39
N THR A 147 4.91 4.23 -14.28
CA THR A 147 5.77 4.51 -15.44
C THR A 147 6.38 3.23 -16.02
N GLY A 148 6.85 2.30 -15.19
CA GLY A 148 7.38 1.00 -15.64
C GLY A 148 6.31 0.17 -16.35
N ILE A 149 5.09 0.09 -15.79
CA ILE A 149 3.96 -0.63 -16.40
C ILE A 149 3.55 0.04 -17.73
N TYR A 150 3.54 1.38 -17.80
CA TYR A 150 3.26 2.11 -19.03
C TYR A 150 4.27 1.78 -20.15
N GLN A 151 5.52 1.54 -19.81
CA GLN A 151 6.58 1.14 -20.76
C GLN A 151 6.40 -0.29 -21.33
N GLY A 152 5.40 -1.04 -20.88
CA GLY A 152 5.03 -2.32 -21.47
C GLY A 152 5.31 -3.53 -20.59
N VAL A 153 5.52 -3.34 -19.30
CA VAL A 153 5.56 -4.45 -18.36
C VAL A 153 4.17 -5.08 -18.27
N GLU A 154 4.06 -6.34 -18.66
CA GLU A 154 2.85 -7.13 -18.42
C GLU A 154 2.85 -7.61 -16.98
N VAL A 155 2.21 -6.86 -16.09
CA VAL A 155 1.91 -7.34 -14.74
C VAL A 155 0.54 -8.00 -14.80
N ASP A 156 0.46 -9.27 -14.39
CA ASP A 156 -0.82 -9.99 -14.30
C ASP A 156 -1.62 -9.49 -13.08
N LEU A 157 -2.09 -8.26 -13.19
CA LEU A 157 -3.01 -7.64 -12.24
C LEU A 157 -4.46 -7.72 -12.73
N GLY A 158 -4.73 -8.56 -13.76
CA GLY A 158 -6.05 -8.62 -14.38
C GLY A 158 -6.46 -7.32 -15.08
N GLN A 159 -5.47 -6.47 -15.43
CA GLN A 159 -5.70 -5.13 -15.94
C GLN A 159 -5.45 -5.05 -17.44
N PRO A 160 -6.27 -4.29 -18.18
CA PRO A 160 -6.04 -4.04 -19.59
C PRO A 160 -4.72 -3.28 -19.81
N ASN A 161 -4.22 -3.30 -21.04
CA ASN A 161 -3.02 -2.60 -21.48
C ASN A 161 -2.91 -1.18 -20.85
N LYS A 162 -1.93 -0.98 -19.97
CA LYS A 162 -1.77 0.26 -19.19
C LYS A 162 -1.56 1.48 -20.07
N ARG A 163 -0.85 1.33 -21.20
CA ARG A 163 -0.62 2.42 -22.15
C ARG A 163 -1.95 2.90 -22.73
N HIS A 164 -2.75 1.99 -23.30
CA HIS A 164 -4.08 2.35 -23.82
C HIS A 164 -4.96 2.97 -22.72
N TYR A 165 -4.89 2.42 -21.51
CA TYR A 165 -5.68 2.97 -20.40
C TYR A 165 -5.28 4.42 -20.08
N MET A 166 -3.99 4.71 -19.94
CA MET A 166 -3.51 6.05 -19.61
C MET A 166 -3.75 7.06 -20.75
N ASP A 167 -3.52 6.65 -22.01
CA ASP A 167 -3.61 7.54 -23.15
C ASP A 167 -5.06 7.81 -23.57
N GLU A 168 -5.93 6.78 -23.62
CA GLU A 168 -7.25 6.86 -24.23
C GLU A 168 -8.39 6.93 -23.19
N VAL A 169 -8.24 6.27 -22.04
CA VAL A 169 -9.30 6.21 -21.02
C VAL A 169 -9.10 7.30 -19.97
N LEU A 170 -7.95 7.31 -19.30
CA LEU A 170 -7.62 8.29 -18.26
C LEU A 170 -7.17 9.63 -18.86
N LYS A 171 -6.64 9.63 -20.09
CA LYS A 171 -6.21 10.82 -20.85
C LYS A 171 -5.11 11.61 -20.15
N ILE A 172 -4.07 10.92 -19.72
CA ILE A 172 -2.88 11.52 -19.12
C ILE A 172 -2.00 12.08 -20.26
N GLU A 173 -1.74 13.38 -20.26
CA GLU A 173 -0.95 14.06 -21.28
C GLU A 173 0.53 13.63 -21.23
N ASN A 174 1.09 13.47 -20.04
CA ASN A 174 2.46 13.00 -19.83
C ASN A 174 2.52 11.87 -18.80
N PRO A 175 2.49 10.59 -19.23
CA PRO A 175 2.57 9.43 -18.33
C PRO A 175 3.84 9.36 -17.46
N PHE A 176 4.92 10.06 -17.86
CA PHE A 176 6.17 10.15 -17.08
C PHE A 176 6.13 11.19 -15.96
N GLU A 177 5.03 11.93 -15.86
CA GLU A 177 4.71 12.84 -14.76
C GLU A 177 3.57 12.34 -13.88
N TYR A 178 3.17 11.07 -14.05
CA TYR A 178 2.22 10.43 -13.16
C TYR A 178 2.85 10.30 -11.77
N PHE A 179 2.11 10.72 -10.73
CA PHE A 179 2.59 10.74 -9.35
C PHE A 179 1.87 9.71 -8.47
N GLN A 180 2.56 9.29 -7.42
CA GLN A 180 2.05 8.38 -6.41
C GLN A 180 1.29 9.17 -5.33
N ALA A 181 0.07 8.76 -4.99
CA ALA A 181 -0.85 9.53 -4.16
C ALA A 181 -0.67 9.35 -2.63
N GLY A 182 0.24 8.49 -2.18
CA GLY A 182 0.42 8.21 -0.75
C GLY A 182 1.10 9.34 0.04
N THR A 183 1.86 10.22 -0.63
CA THR A 183 2.49 11.40 -0.04
C THR A 183 2.19 12.60 -0.90
N ILE A 184 1.34 13.51 -0.41
CA ILE A 184 0.91 14.70 -1.17
C ILE A 184 0.86 15.92 -0.25
N LEU A 185 1.58 16.96 -0.59
CA LEU A 185 1.36 18.28 -0.02
C LEU A 185 0.31 19.02 -0.87
N PHE A 186 -0.90 19.20 -0.33
CA PHE A 186 -2.00 19.89 -0.98
C PHE A 186 -1.93 21.40 -0.76
N ASN A 187 -2.01 22.18 -1.84
CA ASN A 187 -2.31 23.60 -1.80
C ASN A 187 -3.83 23.79 -1.82
N LEU A 188 -4.46 23.78 -0.65
CA LEU A 188 -5.92 23.82 -0.53
C LEU A 188 -6.53 25.13 -1.04
N ASP A 189 -5.79 26.24 -0.97
CA ASP A 189 -6.26 27.52 -1.52
C ASP A 189 -6.37 27.44 -3.04
N GLU A 190 -5.37 26.86 -3.70
CA GLU A 190 -5.37 26.70 -5.15
C GLU A 190 -6.43 25.69 -5.61
N TRP A 191 -6.62 24.62 -4.83
CA TRP A 191 -7.69 23.64 -5.07
C TRP A 191 -9.07 24.32 -5.03
N ARG A 192 -9.39 25.02 -3.95
CA ARG A 192 -10.68 25.72 -3.80
C ARG A 192 -10.94 26.77 -4.87
N ARG A 193 -9.85 27.38 -5.41
CA ARG A 193 -9.94 28.36 -6.49
C ARG A 193 -10.18 27.76 -7.86
N SER A 194 -9.62 26.56 -8.10
CA SER A 194 -9.48 25.98 -9.43
C SER A 194 -10.39 24.80 -9.71
N LEU A 195 -10.83 24.07 -8.69
CA LEU A 195 -11.54 22.81 -8.83
C LEU A 195 -12.82 22.79 -7.98
N ASP A 196 -13.89 22.24 -8.57
CA ASP A 196 -15.12 21.95 -7.85
C ASP A 196 -15.08 20.49 -7.37
N VAL A 197 -15.30 20.25 -6.08
CA VAL A 197 -15.32 18.92 -5.48
C VAL A 197 -16.42 18.05 -6.10
N GLU A 198 -17.56 18.61 -6.48
CA GLU A 198 -18.62 17.88 -7.18
C GLU A 198 -18.14 17.36 -8.54
N GLU A 199 -17.36 18.16 -9.28
CA GLU A 199 -16.78 17.76 -10.56
C GLU A 199 -15.75 16.62 -10.36
N VAL A 200 -14.89 16.74 -9.33
CA VAL A 200 -13.91 15.70 -8.99
C VAL A 200 -14.60 14.37 -8.65
N PHE A 201 -15.67 14.40 -7.84
CA PHE A 201 -16.41 13.19 -7.53
C PHE A 201 -17.24 12.65 -8.69
N ALA A 202 -17.79 13.53 -9.54
CA ALA A 202 -18.47 13.10 -10.76
C ALA A 202 -17.50 12.32 -11.68
N PHE A 203 -16.26 12.78 -11.82
CA PHE A 203 -15.22 12.08 -12.55
C PHE A 203 -14.83 10.76 -11.86
N ALA A 204 -14.65 10.77 -10.53
CA ALA A 204 -14.32 9.55 -9.75
C ALA A 204 -15.38 8.44 -9.92
N GLN A 205 -16.64 8.82 -10.14
CA GLN A 205 -17.79 7.92 -10.31
C GLN A 205 -18.04 7.51 -11.77
N ALA A 206 -17.40 8.17 -12.74
CA ALA A 206 -17.68 7.98 -14.17
C ALA A 206 -17.17 6.63 -14.69
N GLU A 207 -16.05 6.14 -14.16
CA GLU A 207 -15.37 4.93 -14.61
C GLU A 207 -14.85 4.10 -13.42
N LYS A 208 -14.44 2.87 -13.73
CA LYS A 208 -13.71 2.01 -12.79
C LYS A 208 -12.22 2.27 -12.90
N TRP A 209 -11.79 3.37 -12.30
CA TRP A 209 -10.39 3.77 -12.32
C TRP A 209 -9.48 2.69 -11.72
N GLN A 210 -8.35 2.39 -12.38
CA GLN A 210 -7.44 1.31 -11.98
C GLN A 210 -6.78 1.58 -10.62
N LEU A 211 -6.33 2.80 -10.39
CA LEU A 211 -5.71 3.25 -9.15
C LEU A 211 -6.60 4.25 -8.39
N LEU A 212 -7.93 4.17 -8.60
CA LEU A 212 -8.97 4.86 -7.84
C LEU A 212 -8.72 6.38 -7.76
N ASP A 213 -8.56 6.90 -6.56
CA ASP A 213 -8.30 8.32 -6.29
C ASP A 213 -6.96 8.81 -6.86
N GLN A 214 -5.95 7.94 -6.97
CA GLN A 214 -4.66 8.30 -7.59
C GLN A 214 -4.83 8.65 -9.07
N ASP A 215 -5.65 7.89 -9.81
CA ASP A 215 -5.97 8.21 -11.20
C ASP A 215 -6.75 9.52 -11.31
N VAL A 216 -7.73 9.74 -10.41
CA VAL A 216 -8.52 10.98 -10.35
C VAL A 216 -7.61 12.19 -10.08
N LEU A 217 -6.74 12.10 -9.09
CA LEU A 217 -5.80 13.16 -8.74
C LEU A 217 -4.83 13.45 -9.87
N ASN A 218 -4.28 12.42 -10.52
CA ASN A 218 -3.40 12.59 -11.66
C ASN A 218 -4.10 13.27 -12.84
N TYR A 219 -5.38 12.98 -13.09
CA TYR A 219 -6.16 13.66 -14.13
C TYR A 219 -6.33 15.15 -13.86
N PHE A 220 -6.74 15.54 -12.65
CA PHE A 220 -7.02 16.94 -12.31
C PHE A 220 -5.77 17.79 -12.06
N CYS A 221 -4.66 17.17 -11.65
CA CYS A 221 -3.44 17.88 -11.32
C CYS A 221 -2.43 18.00 -12.47
N GLN A 222 -2.72 17.47 -13.67
CA GLN A 222 -1.82 17.52 -14.82
C GLN A 222 -1.28 18.93 -15.06
N GLY A 223 0.06 19.04 -15.26
CA GLY A 223 0.73 20.31 -15.48
C GLY A 223 0.81 21.24 -14.25
N ARG A 224 0.24 20.83 -13.10
CA ARG A 224 0.16 21.62 -11.88
C ARG A 224 0.68 20.88 -10.63
N VAL A 225 1.67 20.00 -10.83
CA VAL A 225 2.35 19.24 -9.77
C VAL A 225 3.75 19.78 -9.57
N ARG A 226 4.09 20.13 -8.32
CA ARG A 226 5.47 20.37 -7.90
C ARG A 226 6.10 19.03 -7.55
N PHE A 227 6.97 18.49 -8.41
CA PHE A 227 7.66 17.25 -8.09
C PHE A 227 8.72 17.47 -7.03
N VAL A 228 8.71 16.58 -6.02
CA VAL A 228 9.69 16.54 -4.93
C VAL A 228 10.57 15.31 -5.04
N ASP A 229 11.63 15.26 -4.24
CA ASP A 229 12.56 14.15 -4.18
C ASP A 229 11.84 12.84 -3.84
N MET A 230 12.16 11.76 -4.57
CA MET A 230 11.56 10.45 -4.36
C MET A 230 11.85 9.85 -2.97
N ALA A 231 12.85 10.35 -2.25
CA ALA A 231 13.10 9.98 -0.86
C ALA A 231 11.89 10.21 0.06
N TRP A 232 10.97 11.12 -0.32
CA TRP A 232 9.73 11.39 0.40
C TRP A 232 8.60 10.39 0.14
N ASN A 233 8.81 9.39 -0.72
CA ASN A 233 7.85 8.32 -0.95
C ASN A 233 8.53 7.08 -1.55
N VAL A 234 9.43 6.48 -0.79
CA VAL A 234 10.16 5.27 -1.23
C VAL A 234 9.26 4.07 -1.04
N MET A 235 8.66 3.60 -2.12
CA MET A 235 7.88 2.36 -2.09
C MET A 235 8.82 1.16 -1.88
N PHE A 236 8.51 0.30 -0.89
CA PHE A 236 9.31 -0.88 -0.61
C PHE A 236 9.20 -1.93 -1.73
N ASP A 237 10.17 -2.83 -1.82
CA ASP A 237 10.17 -3.92 -2.81
C ASP A 237 9.15 -5.00 -2.43
N ASN A 238 7.91 -4.78 -2.84
CA ASN A 238 6.77 -5.61 -2.48
C ASN A 238 6.89 -7.00 -3.12
N GLY A 239 7.16 -8.02 -2.29
CA GLY A 239 7.30 -9.41 -2.72
C GLY A 239 8.58 -9.72 -3.50
N GLY A 240 9.56 -8.82 -3.53
CA GLY A 240 10.86 -9.02 -4.17
C GLY A 240 10.85 -8.88 -5.70
N PHE A 241 9.78 -8.36 -6.29
CA PHE A 241 9.65 -8.24 -7.75
C PHE A 241 9.42 -6.81 -8.25
N ARG A 242 9.03 -5.87 -7.36
CA ARG A 242 8.73 -4.48 -7.77
C ARG A 242 9.90 -3.82 -8.48
N ILE A 243 11.10 -3.96 -7.93
CA ILE A 243 12.30 -3.33 -8.50
C ILE A 243 12.69 -4.04 -9.80
N SER A 244 12.85 -5.38 -9.76
CA SER A 244 13.36 -6.17 -10.89
C SER A 244 12.40 -6.20 -12.07
N ASP A 245 11.10 -6.32 -11.82
CA ASP A 245 10.11 -6.67 -12.84
C ASP A 245 9.25 -5.48 -13.27
N ILE A 246 9.23 -4.38 -12.48
CA ILE A 246 8.41 -3.22 -12.78
C ILE A 246 9.28 -1.96 -12.91
N ILE A 247 9.90 -1.51 -11.83
CA ILE A 247 10.61 -0.21 -11.80
C ILE A 247 11.84 -0.21 -12.72
N SER A 248 12.51 -1.36 -12.90
CA SER A 248 13.62 -1.51 -13.86
C SER A 248 13.22 -1.18 -15.30
N HIS A 249 11.95 -1.15 -15.63
CA HIS A 249 11.42 -0.80 -16.96
C HIS A 249 10.99 0.66 -17.09
N THR A 250 11.11 1.47 -16.04
CA THR A 250 10.86 2.91 -16.13
C THR A 250 11.99 3.63 -16.90
N THR A 251 11.95 4.97 -16.98
CA THR A 251 13.07 5.69 -17.60
C THR A 251 14.34 5.57 -16.78
N PRO A 252 15.53 5.56 -17.39
CA PRO A 252 16.81 5.47 -16.65
C PRO A 252 16.91 6.51 -15.53
N GLU A 253 16.50 7.75 -15.80
CA GLU A 253 16.56 8.85 -14.84
C GLU A 253 15.66 8.60 -13.63
N LEU A 254 14.46 8.05 -13.85
CA LEU A 254 13.53 7.75 -12.77
C LEU A 254 13.95 6.51 -11.99
N TYR A 255 14.55 5.52 -12.68
CA TYR A 255 15.14 4.34 -12.05
C TYR A 255 16.29 4.72 -11.11
N ASP A 256 17.25 5.51 -11.62
CA ASP A 256 18.40 5.96 -10.84
C ASP A 256 17.97 6.83 -9.64
N ALA A 257 16.99 7.73 -9.86
CA ALA A 257 16.43 8.54 -8.78
C ALA A 257 15.76 7.68 -7.70
N TYR A 258 15.01 6.65 -8.08
CA TYR A 258 14.40 5.73 -7.13
C TYR A 258 15.45 4.92 -6.35
N LEU A 259 16.47 4.38 -7.02
CA LEU A 259 17.54 3.64 -6.32
C LEU A 259 18.32 4.54 -5.36
N SER A 260 18.63 5.78 -5.78
CA SER A 260 19.29 6.76 -4.91
C SER A 260 18.42 7.11 -3.69
N ALA A 261 17.11 7.29 -3.87
CA ALA A 261 16.15 7.54 -2.78
C ALA A 261 16.10 6.39 -1.77
N ARG A 262 16.26 5.15 -2.23
CA ARG A 262 16.29 3.97 -1.36
C ARG A 262 17.52 3.90 -0.44
N GLU A 263 18.63 4.51 -0.82
CA GLU A 263 19.85 4.55 0.01
C GLU A 263 19.68 5.45 1.25
N ALA A 264 18.84 6.50 1.13
CA ALA A 264 18.55 7.42 2.23
C ALA A 264 17.07 7.84 2.22
N PRO A 265 16.13 6.91 2.48
CA PRO A 265 14.71 7.22 2.43
C PRO A 265 14.32 8.19 3.55
N LYS A 266 13.50 9.18 3.21
CA LYS A 266 12.87 10.09 4.18
C LYS A 266 11.49 9.59 4.60
N ILE A 267 10.76 8.93 3.70
CA ILE A 267 9.54 8.17 4.00
C ILE A 267 9.64 6.83 3.28
N VAL A 268 9.45 5.74 4.02
CA VAL A 268 9.23 4.41 3.45
C VAL A 268 7.73 4.16 3.39
N HIS A 269 7.24 3.81 2.20
CA HIS A 269 5.85 3.53 1.94
C HIS A 269 5.66 2.04 1.63
N TYR A 270 4.91 1.34 2.47
CA TYR A 270 4.61 -0.08 2.30
C TYR A 270 3.41 -0.30 1.37
N ALA A 271 3.44 0.38 0.21
CA ALA A 271 2.37 0.34 -0.79
C ALA A 271 2.17 -1.06 -1.38
N GLY A 272 0.90 -1.48 -1.52
CA GLY A 272 0.53 -2.78 -2.09
C GLY A 272 -0.03 -3.77 -1.05
N PRO A 273 -0.33 -5.02 -1.45
CA PRO A 273 -1.06 -5.97 -0.61
C PRO A 273 -0.23 -6.59 0.52
N PHE A 274 1.09 -6.70 0.36
CA PHE A 274 1.97 -7.22 1.41
C PHE A 274 2.38 -6.08 2.33
N LYS A 275 2.54 -6.39 3.61
CA LYS A 275 2.80 -5.39 4.64
C LYS A 275 3.83 -5.90 5.64
N PRO A 276 4.62 -5.00 6.28
CA PRO A 276 5.62 -5.41 7.28
C PRO A 276 5.02 -6.10 8.50
N TRP A 277 3.75 -5.89 8.79
CA TRP A 277 3.05 -6.61 9.85
C TRP A 277 2.52 -7.98 9.42
N MET A 278 2.63 -8.34 8.14
CA MET A 278 2.33 -9.67 7.60
C MET A 278 3.60 -10.49 7.35
N ASP A 279 4.72 -9.82 7.09
CA ASP A 279 6.05 -10.40 6.96
C ASP A 279 7.10 -9.44 7.51
N PRO A 280 7.58 -9.66 8.74
CA PRO A 280 8.59 -8.81 9.36
C PRO A 280 9.94 -8.78 8.62
N ASN A 281 10.20 -9.76 7.77
CA ASN A 281 11.44 -9.87 6.99
C ASN A 281 11.34 -9.22 5.60
N CYS A 282 10.21 -8.56 5.29
CA CYS A 282 10.08 -7.84 4.03
C CYS A 282 11.09 -6.69 3.95
N ASP A 283 11.28 -6.18 2.75
CA ASP A 283 12.11 -5.00 2.49
C ASP A 283 11.71 -3.84 3.42
N PHE A 284 12.67 -3.22 4.11
CA PHE A 284 12.46 -2.21 5.17
C PHE A 284 11.57 -2.64 6.36
N GLY A 285 11.20 -3.92 6.49
CA GLY A 285 10.33 -4.38 7.58
C GLY A 285 10.89 -4.07 8.96
N HIS A 286 12.21 -4.18 9.14
CA HIS A 286 12.89 -3.84 10.40
C HIS A 286 12.69 -2.38 10.83
N ILE A 287 12.54 -1.45 9.87
CA ILE A 287 12.29 -0.02 10.14
C ILE A 287 10.87 0.14 10.71
N PHE A 288 9.86 -0.47 10.09
CA PHE A 288 8.50 -0.46 10.62
C PHE A 288 8.47 -0.95 12.07
N TRP A 289 9.06 -2.11 12.35
CA TRP A 289 9.05 -2.72 13.67
C TRP A 289 9.88 -1.95 14.70
N HIS A 290 10.85 -1.14 14.27
CA HIS A 290 11.55 -0.22 15.16
C HIS A 290 10.58 0.78 15.78
N TYR A 291 9.74 1.45 14.99
CA TYR A 291 8.77 2.43 15.48
C TYR A 291 7.54 1.78 16.11
N ALA A 292 7.10 0.65 15.60
CA ALA A 292 5.98 -0.09 16.18
C ALA A 292 6.18 -0.41 17.67
N ARG A 293 7.42 -0.70 18.08
CA ARG A 293 7.78 -0.95 19.50
C ARG A 293 7.60 0.27 20.41
N MET A 294 7.50 1.46 19.85
CA MET A 294 7.31 2.71 20.59
C MET A 294 5.82 3.02 20.85
N THR A 295 4.92 2.18 20.36
CA THR A 295 3.48 2.39 20.43
C THR A 295 2.79 1.48 21.44
N ALA A 296 1.68 1.93 21.98
CA ALA A 296 0.81 1.12 22.85
C ALA A 296 0.14 -0.07 22.09
N PHE A 297 0.31 -0.15 20.78
CA PHE A 297 -0.32 -1.19 19.95
C PHE A 297 0.64 -2.31 19.55
N TYR A 298 1.90 -2.29 19.99
CA TYR A 298 2.91 -3.27 19.59
C TYR A 298 2.48 -4.71 19.85
N GLU A 299 2.01 -5.01 21.08
CA GLU A 299 1.56 -6.36 21.44
C GLU A 299 0.35 -6.79 20.63
N LEU A 300 -0.59 -5.86 20.36
CA LEU A 300 -1.75 -6.13 19.52
C LEU A 300 -1.34 -6.50 18.09
N MET A 301 -0.35 -5.81 17.52
CA MET A 301 0.17 -6.13 16.19
C MET A 301 0.79 -7.53 16.15
N ILE A 302 1.60 -7.89 17.15
CA ILE A 302 2.18 -9.24 17.26
C ILE A 302 1.09 -10.30 17.37
N LEU A 303 0.07 -10.08 18.23
CA LEU A 303 -1.02 -11.04 18.41
C LEU A 303 -1.88 -11.19 17.14
N ARG A 304 -2.12 -10.10 16.41
CA ARG A 304 -2.81 -10.15 15.11
C ARG A 304 -2.01 -10.96 14.10
N GLU A 305 -0.72 -10.70 13.96
CA GLU A 305 0.14 -11.43 13.02
C GLU A 305 0.21 -12.93 13.33
N LEU A 306 0.36 -13.30 14.60
CA LEU A 306 0.36 -14.71 15.01
C LEU A 306 -0.95 -15.40 14.61
N ARG A 307 -2.09 -14.78 14.88
CA ARG A 307 -3.42 -15.33 14.53
C ARG A 307 -3.60 -15.45 13.01
N GLU A 308 -3.31 -14.39 12.29
CA GLU A 308 -3.44 -14.39 10.83
C GLU A 308 -2.48 -15.38 10.15
N SER A 309 -1.27 -15.54 10.71
CA SER A 309 -0.30 -16.54 10.25
C SER A 309 -0.80 -17.96 10.46
N GLU A 310 -1.43 -18.24 11.61
CA GLU A 310 -2.05 -19.54 11.90
C GLU A 310 -3.21 -19.79 10.92
N GLU A 311 -4.10 -18.83 10.72
CA GLU A 311 -5.21 -18.94 9.78
C GLU A 311 -4.74 -19.14 8.32
N ARG A 312 -3.70 -18.43 7.90
CA ARG A 312 -3.08 -18.62 6.58
C ARG A 312 -2.51 -20.03 6.42
N THR A 313 -1.86 -20.53 7.47
CA THR A 313 -1.27 -21.88 7.49
C THR A 313 -2.37 -22.95 7.41
N ASN A 314 -3.42 -22.82 8.22
CA ASN A 314 -4.55 -23.77 8.22
C ASN A 314 -5.26 -23.77 6.86
N ARG A 315 -5.53 -22.61 6.28
CA ARG A 315 -6.14 -22.49 4.95
C ARG A 315 -5.31 -23.18 3.86
N ARG A 316 -3.98 -23.04 3.89
CA ARG A 316 -3.08 -23.74 2.96
C ARG A 316 -3.12 -25.25 3.14
N ILE A 317 -3.22 -25.73 4.39
CA ILE A 317 -3.37 -27.15 4.70
C ILE A 317 -4.69 -27.66 4.09
N ASP A 318 -5.79 -26.98 4.33
CA ASP A 318 -7.11 -27.34 3.80
C ASP A 318 -7.14 -27.37 2.27
N GLU A 319 -6.49 -26.39 1.61
CA GLU A 319 -6.36 -26.36 0.14
C GLU A 319 -5.55 -27.55 -0.39
N VAL A 320 -4.46 -27.90 0.28
CA VAL A 320 -3.63 -29.07 -0.09
C VAL A 320 -4.40 -30.35 0.13
N ASP A 321 -5.12 -30.51 1.24
CA ASP A 321 -5.94 -31.66 1.54
C ASP A 321 -7.09 -31.81 0.53
N ALA A 322 -7.77 -30.72 0.19
CA ALA A 322 -8.81 -30.72 -0.84
C ALA A 322 -8.25 -31.13 -2.22
N TYR A 323 -7.04 -30.66 -2.55
CA TYR A 323 -6.37 -31.04 -3.79
C TYR A 323 -5.97 -32.53 -3.79
N ILE A 324 -5.41 -33.05 -2.69
CA ILE A 324 -5.09 -34.48 -2.53
C ILE A 324 -6.34 -35.34 -2.73
N HIS A 325 -7.45 -34.96 -2.07
CA HIS A 325 -8.72 -35.67 -2.23
C HIS A 325 -9.27 -35.65 -3.66
N ALA A 326 -9.12 -34.52 -4.36
CA ALA A 326 -9.52 -34.42 -5.76
C ALA A 326 -8.66 -35.33 -6.67
N VAL A 327 -7.35 -35.39 -6.45
CA VAL A 327 -6.43 -36.27 -7.17
C VAL A 327 -6.72 -37.74 -6.88
N ASP A 328 -6.97 -38.09 -5.61
CA ASP A 328 -7.33 -39.47 -5.23
C ASP A 328 -8.67 -39.88 -5.85
N ALA A 329 -9.68 -39.01 -5.86
CA ALA A 329 -10.96 -39.26 -6.51
C ALA A 329 -10.82 -39.48 -8.03
N GLU A 330 -9.90 -38.75 -8.68
CA GLU A 330 -9.62 -38.92 -10.10
C GLU A 330 -8.83 -40.21 -10.38
N LEU A 331 -7.85 -40.56 -9.56
CA LEU A 331 -7.13 -41.79 -9.63
C LEU A 331 -8.04 -43.02 -9.46
N LEU A 332 -9.01 -42.97 -8.53
CA LEU A 332 -10.01 -44.04 -8.35
C LEU A 332 -10.90 -44.24 -9.58
N ARG A 333 -11.18 -43.19 -10.37
CA ARG A 333 -11.90 -43.31 -11.66
C ARG A 333 -11.09 -44.06 -12.73
N TYR A 334 -9.77 -44.10 -12.61
CA TYR A 334 -8.85 -44.79 -13.54
C TYR A 334 -8.42 -46.16 -13.06
N GLU A 335 -8.66 -46.57 -11.81
CA GLU A 335 -8.31 -47.90 -11.29
C GLU A 335 -8.96 -49.07 -12.04
N HIS A 336 -10.03 -48.82 -12.80
CA HIS A 336 -10.65 -49.81 -13.67
C HIS A 336 -9.99 -49.96 -15.06
N ARG A 337 -8.90 -49.24 -15.35
CA ARG A 337 -8.03 -49.47 -16.49
C ARG A 337 -6.62 -49.78 -15.97
N PRO A 338 -5.85 -50.72 -16.59
CA PRO A 338 -4.46 -50.94 -16.19
C PRO A 338 -3.66 -49.67 -16.48
N ALA A 339 -3.72 -48.72 -15.58
CA ALA A 339 -2.96 -47.48 -15.65
C ALA A 339 -1.51 -47.83 -15.31
N SER A 340 -0.68 -47.83 -16.35
CA SER A 340 0.75 -48.00 -16.22
C SER A 340 1.32 -46.97 -15.22
N LEU A 341 2.44 -47.28 -14.62
CA LEU A 341 3.26 -46.39 -13.78
C LEU A 341 3.42 -44.97 -14.39
N MET A 342 3.38 -44.87 -15.71
CA MET A 342 3.48 -43.62 -16.49
C MET A 342 2.34 -42.64 -16.24
N LEU A 343 1.13 -43.09 -15.94
CA LEU A 343 0.02 -42.17 -15.67
C LEU A 343 0.16 -41.54 -14.26
N LYS A 344 0.63 -42.33 -13.29
CA LYS A 344 0.93 -41.80 -11.93
C LYS A 344 2.07 -40.78 -11.96
N GLU A 345 3.07 -41.04 -12.78
CA GLU A 345 4.22 -40.15 -12.96
C GLU A 345 3.82 -38.89 -13.75
N PHE A 346 2.93 -38.99 -14.73
CA PHE A 346 2.35 -37.86 -15.47
C PHE A 346 1.48 -36.98 -14.57
N CYS A 347 0.61 -37.54 -13.74
CA CYS A 347 -0.18 -36.79 -12.78
C CYS A 347 0.69 -36.06 -11.76
N TYR A 348 1.74 -36.72 -11.28
CA TYR A 348 2.70 -36.11 -10.37
C TYR A 348 3.42 -34.90 -11.01
N GLN A 349 4.01 -35.08 -12.20
CA GLN A 349 4.80 -34.06 -12.86
C GLN A 349 3.96 -32.92 -13.45
N LYS A 350 2.76 -33.21 -13.94
CA LYS A 350 1.92 -32.21 -14.63
C LYS A 350 0.87 -31.53 -13.73
N LEU A 351 0.49 -32.18 -12.63
CA LEU A 351 -0.55 -31.68 -11.74
C LEU A 351 0.00 -31.32 -10.34
N LEU A 352 0.68 -32.25 -9.68
CA LEU A 352 1.16 -32.04 -8.30
C LEU A 352 2.37 -31.10 -8.21
N MET A 353 3.36 -31.26 -9.07
CA MET A 353 4.57 -30.44 -9.01
C MET A 353 4.35 -28.96 -9.32
N PRO A 354 3.55 -28.58 -10.33
CA PRO A 354 3.24 -27.17 -10.56
C PRO A 354 2.49 -26.50 -9.40
N VAL A 355 1.55 -27.25 -8.77
CA VAL A 355 0.80 -26.73 -7.61
C VAL A 355 1.68 -26.67 -6.37
N ALA A 356 2.50 -27.68 -6.11
CA ALA A 356 3.48 -27.65 -5.03
C ALA A 356 4.47 -26.50 -5.19
N ASN A 357 4.95 -26.25 -6.42
CA ASN A 357 5.83 -25.12 -6.71
C ASN A 357 5.13 -23.75 -6.58
N ALA A 358 3.83 -23.69 -6.88
CA ALA A 358 3.03 -22.45 -6.70
C ALA A 358 2.72 -22.16 -5.23
N LEU A 359 2.45 -23.21 -4.44
CA LEU A 359 2.11 -23.08 -3.02
C LEU A 359 3.34 -22.96 -2.11
N PHE A 360 4.48 -23.55 -2.51
CA PHE A 360 5.68 -23.66 -1.70
C PHE A 360 6.89 -23.05 -2.43
N LYS A 361 7.01 -21.73 -2.41
CA LYS A 361 8.11 -21.00 -3.06
C LYS A 361 9.49 -21.12 -2.36
N SER A 362 9.66 -21.96 -1.33
CA SER A 362 10.94 -22.14 -0.63
C SER A 362 11.48 -23.57 -0.72
N ASP A 363 12.82 -23.72 -0.79
CA ASP A 363 13.53 -25.00 -0.88
C ASP A 363 13.14 -25.99 0.25
N ALA A 364 12.90 -25.50 1.46
CA ALA A 364 12.48 -26.32 2.60
C ALA A 364 11.10 -26.97 2.43
N SER A 365 10.25 -26.39 1.58
CA SER A 365 8.89 -26.89 1.29
C SER A 365 8.92 -27.92 0.16
N HIS A 366 9.84 -27.75 -0.78
CA HIS A 366 10.07 -28.72 -1.85
C HIS A 366 10.54 -30.09 -1.29
N ASP A 367 11.46 -30.05 -0.32
CA ASP A 367 11.93 -31.24 0.41
C ASP A 367 10.79 -31.96 1.18
N LYS A 368 9.85 -31.18 1.73
CA LYS A 368 8.66 -31.71 2.42
C LYS A 368 7.69 -32.41 1.45
N ALA A 369 7.42 -31.79 0.31
CA ALA A 369 6.56 -32.34 -0.73
C ALA A 369 7.19 -33.67 -1.32
N GLU A 370 8.51 -33.68 -1.50
CA GLU A 370 9.22 -34.88 -1.96
C GLU A 370 9.25 -35.97 -0.90
N ARG A 371 9.38 -35.67 0.38
CA ARG A 371 9.27 -36.63 1.48
C ARG A 371 7.86 -37.19 1.62
N LEU A 372 6.83 -36.40 1.41
CA LEU A 372 5.42 -36.82 1.41
C LEU A 372 5.17 -37.78 0.23
N TYR A 373 5.65 -37.42 -0.96
CA TYR A 373 5.59 -38.29 -2.15
C TYR A 373 6.26 -39.65 -1.92
N ARG A 374 7.48 -39.68 -1.36
CA ARG A 374 8.20 -40.92 -1.03
C ARG A 374 7.49 -41.76 0.04
N LYS A 375 6.73 -41.15 0.96
CA LYS A 375 5.89 -41.85 1.94
C LYS A 375 4.67 -42.49 1.31
N ILE A 376 4.06 -41.84 0.33
CA ILE A 376 2.85 -42.29 -0.37
C ILE A 376 3.24 -43.35 -1.42
N HIS A 377 4.46 -43.27 -1.97
CA HIS A 377 4.99 -44.21 -2.99
C HIS A 377 6.33 -44.82 -2.54
N PRO A 378 6.33 -45.72 -1.56
CA PRO A 378 7.56 -46.42 -1.15
C PRO A 378 8.14 -47.16 -2.34
N LYS A 379 9.42 -46.93 -2.65
CA LYS A 379 10.15 -47.72 -3.67
C LYS A 379 10.02 -49.17 -3.27
N LYS A 380 9.43 -50.01 -4.12
CA LYS A 380 9.56 -51.46 -3.98
C LYS A 380 11.05 -51.78 -4.03
N ASN A 381 11.58 -52.38 -2.97
CA ASN A 381 12.93 -52.96 -2.99
C ASN A 381 13.01 -53.98 -4.13
N THR A 382 13.76 -53.64 -5.16
CA THR A 382 14.18 -54.59 -6.20
C THR A 382 15.37 -55.38 -5.69
N ASN A 383 15.16 -56.14 -4.63
CA ASN A 383 16.08 -57.17 -4.20
C ASN A 383 15.24 -58.39 -3.78
N ASP A 384 14.71 -59.07 -4.76
CA ASP A 384 14.32 -60.47 -4.69
C ASP A 384 14.20 -60.97 -6.14
N ALA A 385 15.35 -61.44 -6.67
CA ALA A 385 15.44 -62.41 -7.74
C ALA A 385 16.81 -63.09 -7.64
#